data_c011c7713f1c1dc28f3a156418334cd4
#
_entry.id   c011c7713f1c1dc28f3a156418334cd4
#
_cell.length_a   1.000
_cell.length_b   1.000
_cell.length_c   1.000
_cell.angle_alpha   90.00
_cell.angle_beta   90.00
_cell.angle_gamma   90.00
#
_symmetry.space_group_name_H-M   'P 1'
#
loop_
_entity.id
_entity.type
_entity.pdbx_description
1 polymer ?
#
loop_
_entity_poly.entity_id
_entity_poly.type
_entity_poly.pdbx_seq_one_letter_code
_entity_poly.pdbx_strand_id
1 'polypeptide(L)'
;GYDLDRRMLEDTVKLIKGEIEQEPIETTVDIKVDAYIPSSYIEDEIQKIEVYKKIAAIENMDDYKDIKDELEDRYSSIPEAVYNLMDIAYVKSLAKVLLIEEIKETPKEVRFKFPKGYKKVNDIYHILMKKYKENVVLYFGETPFFAVKVNSIKREEILDFYKKLLTDLIKNSRKK
;
A
#
# COMPACT_ATOMS: atom_id res chain seq x y z
N GLY A 1 1.97 4.41 14.93
CA GLY A 1 2.51 4.42 13.64
C GLY A 1 2.16 3.23 12.75
N TYR A 2 2.57 3.33 11.55
CA TYR A 2 2.35 2.31 10.53
C TYR A 2 3.59 1.47 10.23
N ASP A 3 4.57 1.49 11.13
CA ASP A 3 5.77 0.67 10.99
C ASP A 3 5.45 -0.79 11.30
N LEU A 4 5.69 -1.66 10.31
CA LEU A 4 5.61 -3.10 10.42
C LEU A 4 7.00 -3.67 10.21
N ASP A 5 7.48 -4.50 11.12
CA ASP A 5 8.76 -5.15 10.90
C ASP A 5 8.62 -6.29 9.88
N ARG A 6 9.74 -6.70 9.32
CA ARG A 6 9.79 -7.75 8.30
C ARG A 6 9.20 -9.07 8.79
N ARG A 7 9.48 -9.42 10.04
CA ARG A 7 8.99 -10.67 10.63
C ARG A 7 7.46 -10.70 10.72
N MET A 8 6.86 -9.56 11.14
CA MET A 8 5.41 -9.43 11.22
C MET A 8 4.76 -9.58 9.85
N LEU A 9 5.35 -8.98 8.82
CA LEU A 9 4.85 -9.10 7.45
C LEU A 9 4.97 -10.54 6.94
N GLU A 10 6.11 -11.19 7.16
CA GLU A 10 6.32 -12.59 6.77
C GLU A 10 5.33 -13.52 7.44
N ASP A 11 5.10 -13.36 8.75
CA ASP A 11 4.14 -14.15 9.49
C ASP A 11 2.72 -13.95 8.97
N THR A 12 2.35 -12.72 8.65
CA THR A 12 1.03 -12.41 8.10
C THR A 12 0.85 -13.03 6.71
N VAL A 13 1.87 -12.95 5.85
CA VAL A 13 1.85 -13.57 4.53
C VAL A 13 1.62 -15.08 4.65
N LYS A 14 2.34 -15.75 5.54
CA LYS A 14 2.17 -17.20 5.78
C LYS A 14 0.76 -17.53 6.24
N LEU A 15 0.22 -16.73 7.16
CA LEU A 15 -1.12 -16.93 7.69
C LEU A 15 -2.18 -16.81 6.60
N ILE A 16 -2.10 -15.77 5.79
CA ILE A 16 -3.07 -15.51 4.72
C ILE A 16 -2.95 -16.55 3.62
N LYS A 17 -1.73 -16.86 3.16
CA LYS A 17 -1.51 -17.87 2.12
C LYS A 17 -1.87 -19.28 2.57
N GLY A 18 -1.62 -19.60 3.83
CA GLY A 18 -1.94 -20.91 4.38
C GLY A 18 -3.45 -21.17 4.48
N GLU A 19 -4.25 -20.12 4.64
CA GLU A 19 -5.70 -20.25 4.72
C GLU A 19 -6.40 -20.12 3.36
N ILE A 20 -5.74 -19.46 2.42
CA ILE A 20 -6.28 -19.22 1.08
C ILE A 20 -5.27 -19.78 0.08
N GLU A 21 -5.49 -20.96 -0.42
CA GLU A 21 -4.68 -21.50 -1.52
C GLU A 21 -4.87 -20.64 -2.76
N GLN A 22 -4.16 -19.52 -2.80
CA GLN A 22 -4.29 -18.54 -3.86
C GLN A 22 -2.95 -18.32 -4.54
N GLU A 23 -2.96 -18.25 -5.86
CA GLU A 23 -1.77 -17.89 -6.61
C GLU A 23 -1.33 -16.47 -6.30
N PRO A 24 -0.02 -16.17 -6.43
CA PRO A 24 0.46 -14.81 -6.29
C PRO A 24 -0.29 -13.88 -7.23
N ILE A 25 -0.76 -12.77 -6.69
CA ILE A 25 -1.47 -11.75 -7.47
C ILE A 25 -0.54 -10.59 -7.75
N GLU A 26 -0.78 -9.89 -8.85
CA GLU A 26 -0.14 -8.63 -9.12
C GLU A 26 -1.09 -7.51 -8.68
N THR A 27 -0.62 -6.65 -7.78
CA THR A 27 -1.41 -5.54 -7.27
C THR A 27 -1.19 -4.31 -8.14
N THR A 28 -2.27 -3.69 -8.59
CA THR A 28 -2.21 -2.40 -9.29
C THR A 28 -2.66 -1.30 -8.35
N VAL A 29 -1.97 -0.16 -8.38
CA VAL A 29 -2.26 0.99 -7.53
C VAL A 29 -2.44 2.22 -8.42
N ASP A 30 -3.64 2.80 -8.39
CA ASP A 30 -3.96 4.02 -9.11
C ASP A 30 -4.39 5.10 -8.10
N ILE A 31 -3.41 5.87 -7.63
CA ILE A 31 -3.58 6.96 -6.66
C ILE A 31 -3.21 8.26 -7.36
N LYS A 32 -4.05 9.28 -7.22
CA LYS A 32 -3.92 10.56 -7.93
C LYS A 32 -2.98 11.52 -7.19
N VAL A 33 -1.71 11.20 -7.17
CA VAL A 33 -0.64 12.06 -6.64
C VAL A 33 0.51 12.11 -7.66
N ASP A 34 1.26 13.20 -7.64
CA ASP A 34 2.46 13.33 -8.47
C ASP A 34 3.56 12.46 -7.89
N ALA A 35 3.96 11.41 -8.60
CA ALA A 35 4.94 10.46 -8.14
C ALA A 35 5.88 10.10 -9.30
N TYR A 36 7.07 10.66 -9.27
CA TYR A 36 8.07 10.46 -10.32
C TYR A 36 9.43 10.95 -9.82
N ILE A 37 10.48 10.64 -10.56
CA ILE A 37 11.83 11.14 -10.28
C ILE A 37 12.11 12.32 -11.22
N PRO A 38 12.14 13.57 -10.71
CA PRO A 38 12.45 14.74 -11.53
C PRO A 38 13.87 14.66 -12.09
N SER A 39 14.06 15.13 -13.32
CA SER A 39 15.40 15.23 -13.92
C SER A 39 16.31 16.20 -13.17
N SER A 40 15.73 17.16 -12.45
CA SER A 40 16.48 18.05 -11.55
C SER A 40 17.07 17.32 -10.35
N TYR A 41 16.51 16.17 -9.98
CA TYR A 41 17.02 15.35 -8.87
C TYR A 41 18.00 14.28 -9.35
N ILE A 42 17.66 13.53 -10.38
CA ILE A 42 18.53 12.54 -11.02
C ILE A 42 18.50 12.80 -12.51
N GLU A 43 19.57 13.36 -13.04
CA GLU A 43 19.64 13.73 -14.46
C GLU A 43 19.92 12.54 -15.38
N ASP A 44 20.81 11.64 -14.97
CA ASP A 44 21.21 10.49 -15.78
C ASP A 44 20.05 9.47 -15.92
N GLU A 45 19.68 9.17 -17.16
CA GLU A 45 18.54 8.28 -17.44
C GLU A 45 18.77 6.85 -16.95
N ILE A 46 20.01 6.35 -17.02
CA ILE A 46 20.34 4.99 -16.57
C ILE A 46 20.21 4.91 -15.05
N GLN A 47 20.74 5.89 -14.33
CA GLN A 47 20.63 5.97 -12.87
C GLN A 47 19.16 6.13 -12.45
N LYS A 48 18.40 6.91 -13.19
CA LYS A 48 16.97 7.10 -12.94
C LYS A 48 16.21 5.77 -13.02
N ILE A 49 16.46 4.99 -14.06
CA ILE A 49 15.85 3.67 -14.25
C ILE A 49 16.23 2.73 -13.10
N GLU A 50 17.50 2.72 -12.69
CA GLU A 50 17.95 1.90 -11.56
C GLU A 50 17.24 2.28 -10.26
N VAL A 51 17.05 3.57 -10.00
CA VAL A 51 16.36 4.04 -8.81
C VAL A 51 14.88 3.68 -8.86
N TYR A 52 14.22 3.81 -10.02
CA TYR A 52 12.83 3.37 -10.18
C TYR A 52 12.68 1.88 -9.83
N LYS A 53 13.60 1.05 -10.29
CA LYS A 53 13.57 -0.39 -9.99
C LYS A 53 13.76 -0.68 -8.50
N LYS A 54 14.68 0.03 -7.86
CA LYS A 54 14.91 -0.12 -6.42
C LYS A 54 13.69 0.29 -5.61
N ILE A 55 13.04 1.39 -5.98
CA ILE A 55 11.83 1.85 -5.32
C ILE A 55 10.70 0.84 -5.51
N ALA A 56 10.54 0.33 -6.73
CA ALA A 56 9.50 -0.66 -7.04
C ALA A 56 9.70 -1.97 -6.26
N ALA A 57 10.90 -2.25 -5.80
CA ALA A 57 11.24 -3.46 -5.05
C ALA A 57 11.03 -3.32 -3.54
N ILE A 58 10.54 -2.18 -3.04
CA ILE A 58 10.24 -1.99 -1.62
C ILE A 58 9.18 -3.00 -1.18
N GLU A 59 9.49 -3.81 -0.17
CA GLU A 59 8.57 -4.80 0.38
C GLU A 59 8.23 -4.54 1.86
N ASN A 60 9.02 -3.70 2.53
CA ASN A 60 8.85 -3.43 3.95
C ASN A 60 9.48 -2.07 4.30
N MET A 61 9.32 -1.67 5.56
CA MET A 61 9.83 -0.38 6.04
C MET A 61 11.37 -0.35 6.07
N ASP A 62 12.04 -1.48 6.28
CA ASP A 62 13.50 -1.54 6.24
C ASP A 62 14.02 -1.20 4.84
N ASP A 63 13.39 -1.77 3.81
CA ASP A 63 13.72 -1.43 2.41
C ASP A 63 13.50 0.06 2.13
N TYR A 64 12.39 0.60 2.63
CA TYR A 64 12.05 2.01 2.48
C TYR A 64 13.15 2.91 3.07
N LYS A 65 13.58 2.62 4.30
CA LYS A 65 14.62 3.38 4.99
C LYS A 65 15.96 3.27 4.29
N ASP A 66 16.31 2.09 3.81
CA ASP A 66 17.57 1.86 3.08
C ASP A 66 17.62 2.71 1.81
N ILE A 67 16.52 2.75 1.05
CA ILE A 67 16.45 3.55 -0.17
C ILE A 67 16.49 5.04 0.16
N LYS A 68 15.78 5.46 1.19
CA LYS A 68 15.81 6.85 1.65
C LYS A 68 17.25 7.29 1.95
N ASP A 69 17.97 6.49 2.73
CA ASP A 69 19.35 6.79 3.09
C ASP A 69 20.27 6.83 1.86
N GLU A 70 20.13 5.87 0.95
CA GLU A 70 20.92 5.83 -0.29
C GLU A 70 20.68 7.08 -1.15
N LEU A 71 19.43 7.48 -1.32
CA LEU A 71 19.09 8.65 -2.14
C LEU A 71 19.59 9.94 -1.52
N GLU A 72 19.48 10.11 -0.22
CA GLU A 72 20.00 11.30 0.47
C GLU A 72 21.52 11.37 0.38
N ASP A 73 22.22 10.24 0.48
CA ASP A 73 23.67 10.18 0.38
C ASP A 73 24.18 10.46 -1.03
N ARG A 74 23.50 9.92 -2.05
CA ARG A 74 23.98 10.02 -3.43
C ARG A 74 23.55 11.28 -4.16
N TYR A 75 22.37 11.80 -3.85
CA TYR A 75 21.76 12.85 -4.67
C TYR A 75 21.41 14.12 -3.90
N SER A 76 21.01 14.06 -2.69
CA SER A 76 20.63 15.18 -1.81
C SER A 76 19.24 14.95 -1.20
N SER A 77 18.64 16.01 -0.64
CA SER A 77 17.31 15.93 -0.05
C SER A 77 16.26 15.43 -1.06
N ILE A 78 15.47 14.48 -0.64
CA ILE A 78 14.49 13.81 -1.51
C ILE A 78 13.30 14.73 -1.78
N PRO A 79 12.97 15.00 -3.07
CA PRO A 79 11.78 15.78 -3.40
C PRO A 79 10.48 15.06 -3.04
N GLU A 80 9.43 15.82 -2.85
CA GLU A 80 8.11 15.28 -2.52
C GLU A 80 7.62 14.25 -3.55
N ALA A 81 7.82 14.51 -4.85
CA ALA A 81 7.41 13.58 -5.91
C ALA A 81 8.09 12.22 -5.79
N VAL A 82 9.33 12.19 -5.33
CA VAL A 82 10.08 10.93 -5.10
C VAL A 82 9.60 10.24 -3.82
N TYR A 83 9.34 11.00 -2.75
CA TYR A 83 8.71 10.43 -1.55
C TYR A 83 7.36 9.82 -1.87
N ASN A 84 6.56 10.48 -2.69
CA ASN A 84 5.27 9.94 -3.12
C ASN A 84 5.43 8.61 -3.86
N LEU A 85 6.44 8.52 -4.72
CA LEU A 85 6.75 7.29 -5.44
C LEU A 85 7.14 6.15 -4.48
N MET A 86 7.97 6.45 -3.48
CA MET A 86 8.37 5.49 -2.44
C MET A 86 7.16 5.05 -1.61
N ASP A 87 6.30 6.00 -1.25
CA ASP A 87 5.08 5.72 -0.46
C ASP A 87 4.10 4.85 -1.25
N ILE A 88 3.92 5.10 -2.54
CA ILE A 88 3.08 4.27 -3.39
C ILE A 88 3.62 2.84 -3.45
N ALA A 89 4.93 2.68 -3.60
CA ALA A 89 5.55 1.35 -3.61
C ALA A 89 5.34 0.62 -2.28
N TYR A 90 5.45 1.34 -1.17
CA TYR A 90 5.19 0.77 0.16
C TYR A 90 3.72 0.40 0.34
N VAL A 91 2.79 1.27 -0.05
CA VAL A 91 1.35 0.98 -0.04
C VAL A 91 1.05 -0.28 -0.86
N LYS A 92 1.65 -0.38 -2.04
CA LYS A 92 1.50 -1.57 -2.89
C LYS A 92 1.99 -2.84 -2.18
N SER A 93 3.12 -2.76 -1.48
CA SER A 93 3.67 -3.90 -0.73
C SER A 93 2.71 -4.35 0.38
N LEU A 94 2.10 -3.41 1.10
CA LEU A 94 1.11 -3.72 2.14
C LEU A 94 -0.15 -4.35 1.53
N ALA A 95 -0.61 -3.83 0.41
CA ALA A 95 -1.77 -4.36 -0.30
C ALA A 95 -1.55 -5.80 -0.74
N LYS A 96 -0.34 -6.14 -1.20
CA LYS A 96 0.02 -7.51 -1.59
C LYS A 96 -0.10 -8.48 -0.43
N VAL A 97 0.29 -8.07 0.77
CA VAL A 97 0.18 -8.91 1.98
C VAL A 97 -1.28 -9.31 2.23
N LEU A 98 -2.21 -8.39 1.98
CA LEU A 98 -3.64 -8.61 2.16
C LEU A 98 -4.32 -9.24 0.93
N LEU A 99 -3.58 -9.53 -0.12
CA LEU A 99 -4.08 -10.02 -1.41
C LEU A 99 -5.05 -9.05 -2.07
N ILE A 100 -4.86 -7.76 -1.87
CA ILE A 100 -5.63 -6.73 -2.57
C ILE A 100 -5.10 -6.64 -4.01
N GLU A 101 -5.96 -6.89 -4.98
CA GLU A 101 -5.62 -6.86 -6.40
C GLU A 101 -5.48 -5.45 -6.96
N GLU A 102 -6.30 -4.54 -6.48
CA GLU A 102 -6.36 -3.20 -7.03
C GLU A 102 -6.70 -2.18 -5.96
N ILE A 103 -6.01 -1.06 -5.99
CA ILE A 103 -6.37 0.16 -5.25
C ILE A 103 -6.63 1.22 -6.29
N LYS A 104 -7.87 1.70 -6.38
CA LYS A 104 -8.26 2.70 -7.37
C LYS A 104 -8.93 3.89 -6.72
N GLU A 105 -8.32 5.05 -6.88
CA GLU A 105 -8.82 6.30 -6.32
C GLU A 105 -9.66 7.06 -7.34
N THR A 106 -10.77 7.60 -6.87
CA THR A 106 -11.58 8.59 -7.58
C THR A 106 -11.62 9.85 -6.72
N PRO A 107 -12.15 10.99 -7.19
CA PRO A 107 -12.21 12.19 -6.35
C PRO A 107 -12.97 12.02 -5.03
N LYS A 108 -13.92 11.08 -4.97
CA LYS A 108 -14.78 10.90 -3.80
C LYS A 108 -14.37 9.74 -2.90
N GLU A 109 -13.83 8.67 -3.48
CA GLU A 109 -13.55 7.44 -2.76
C GLU A 109 -12.34 6.72 -3.32
N VAL A 110 -11.78 5.83 -2.52
CA VAL A 110 -10.79 4.86 -2.96
C VAL A 110 -11.37 3.46 -2.82
N ARG A 111 -11.20 2.62 -3.83
CA ARG A 111 -11.67 1.24 -3.82
C ARG A 111 -10.51 0.27 -3.69
N PHE A 112 -10.71 -0.72 -2.81
CA PHE A 112 -9.74 -1.79 -2.55
C PHE A 112 -10.41 -3.10 -2.93
N LYS A 113 -9.94 -3.72 -4.01
CA LYS A 113 -10.57 -4.90 -4.59
C LYS A 113 -9.80 -6.16 -4.22
N PHE A 114 -10.53 -7.18 -3.76
CA PHE A 114 -9.98 -8.49 -3.44
C PHE A 114 -10.15 -9.48 -4.58
N PRO A 115 -9.38 -10.58 -4.58
CA PRO A 115 -9.57 -11.64 -5.57
C PRO A 115 -10.94 -12.30 -5.42
N LYS A 116 -11.41 -12.88 -6.51
CA LYS A 116 -12.64 -13.66 -6.51
C LYS A 116 -12.55 -14.77 -5.44
N GLY A 117 -13.59 -14.85 -4.62
CA GLY A 117 -13.67 -15.89 -3.58
C GLY A 117 -12.75 -15.70 -2.39
N TYR A 118 -12.34 -14.46 -2.12
CA TYR A 118 -11.44 -14.15 -1.00
C TYR A 118 -12.07 -14.54 0.35
N LYS A 119 -11.47 -15.54 1.02
CA LYS A 119 -12.06 -16.11 2.25
C LYS A 119 -11.90 -15.23 3.49
N LYS A 120 -10.92 -14.35 3.50
CA LYS A 120 -10.65 -13.45 4.64
C LYS A 120 -11.50 -12.18 4.64
N VAL A 121 -12.39 -12.02 3.69
CA VAL A 121 -13.16 -10.79 3.53
C VAL A 121 -13.96 -10.43 4.79
N ASN A 122 -14.57 -11.41 5.46
CA ASN A 122 -15.37 -11.13 6.66
C ASN A 122 -14.51 -10.59 7.80
N ASP A 123 -13.32 -11.12 7.99
CA ASP A 123 -12.39 -10.65 9.02
C ASP A 123 -11.96 -9.21 8.75
N ILE A 124 -11.62 -8.92 7.50
CA ILE A 124 -11.23 -7.58 7.07
C ILE A 124 -12.39 -6.60 7.25
N TYR A 125 -13.59 -6.98 6.83
CA TYR A 125 -14.78 -6.12 6.94
C TYR A 125 -15.16 -5.84 8.39
N HIS A 126 -14.98 -6.81 9.28
CA HIS A 126 -15.19 -6.61 10.70
C HIS A 126 -14.27 -5.53 11.28
N ILE A 127 -12.99 -5.57 10.91
CA ILE A 127 -12.00 -4.57 11.34
C ILE A 127 -12.40 -3.18 10.81
N LEU A 128 -12.77 -3.10 9.53
CA LEU A 128 -13.16 -1.85 8.88
C LEU A 128 -14.38 -1.23 9.56
N MET A 129 -15.41 -2.02 9.83
CA MET A 129 -16.60 -1.53 10.49
C MET A 129 -16.34 -1.05 11.91
N LYS A 130 -15.43 -1.69 12.60
CA LYS A 130 -15.05 -1.29 13.95
C LYS A 130 -14.28 0.02 14.00
N LYS A 131 -13.36 0.23 13.06
CA LYS A 131 -12.43 1.38 13.06
C LYS A 131 -12.82 2.54 12.17
N TYR A 132 -13.54 2.27 11.07
CA TYR A 132 -13.80 3.26 10.01
C TYR A 132 -15.27 3.49 9.70
N LYS A 133 -16.15 2.83 10.39
CA LYS A 133 -17.65 2.87 10.33
C LYS A 133 -18.29 3.71 9.21
N GLU A 134 -18.34 5.03 9.42
CA GLU A 134 -19.11 5.95 8.57
C GLU A 134 -18.45 6.27 7.25
N ASN A 135 -17.14 6.02 7.15
CA ASN A 135 -16.35 6.37 5.98
C ASN A 135 -16.13 5.18 5.04
N VAL A 136 -16.61 4.01 5.40
CA VAL A 136 -16.40 2.79 4.62
C VAL A 136 -17.69 2.21 4.12
N VAL A 137 -17.67 1.73 2.87
CA VAL A 137 -18.75 0.98 2.26
C VAL A 137 -18.22 -0.39 1.89
N LEU A 138 -18.92 -1.44 2.31
CA LEU A 138 -18.50 -2.82 2.11
C LEU A 138 -19.35 -3.47 1.03
N TYR A 139 -18.69 -4.09 0.06
CA TYR A 139 -19.36 -4.83 -1.00
C TYR A 139 -19.03 -6.31 -0.86
N PHE A 140 -20.07 -7.14 -0.86
CA PHE A 140 -19.97 -8.59 -0.80
C PHE A 140 -20.22 -9.17 -2.20
N GLY A 141 -19.99 -10.43 -2.38
CA GLY A 141 -20.22 -11.11 -3.66
C GLY A 141 -18.99 -11.85 -4.12
N GLU A 142 -18.96 -12.27 -5.38
CA GLU A 142 -17.86 -13.06 -5.94
C GLU A 142 -16.53 -12.31 -5.93
N THR A 143 -16.57 -11.01 -6.27
CA THR A 143 -15.39 -10.17 -6.27
C THR A 143 -15.59 -9.07 -5.23
N PRO A 144 -15.29 -9.35 -3.96
CA PRO A 144 -15.54 -8.38 -2.91
C PRO A 144 -14.59 -7.19 -2.99
N PHE A 145 -15.08 -6.05 -2.59
CA PHE A 145 -14.26 -4.84 -2.46
C PHE A 145 -14.83 -3.95 -1.37
N PHE A 146 -14.02 -3.06 -0.85
CA PHE A 146 -14.51 -2.01 0.02
C PHE A 146 -14.07 -0.65 -0.52
N ALA A 147 -14.85 0.36 -0.22
CA ALA A 147 -14.56 1.73 -0.60
C ALA A 147 -14.49 2.61 0.64
N VAL A 148 -13.54 3.54 0.65
CA VAL A 148 -13.37 4.50 1.74
C VAL A 148 -13.51 5.89 1.16
N LYS A 149 -14.32 6.73 1.83
CA LYS A 149 -14.47 8.14 1.43
C LYS A 149 -13.19 8.91 1.72
N VAL A 150 -12.68 9.62 0.74
CA VAL A 150 -11.43 10.36 0.86
C VAL A 150 -11.55 11.86 0.58
N ASN A 151 -12.74 12.32 0.22
CA ASN A 151 -12.96 13.72 -0.13
C ASN A 151 -12.73 14.71 1.03
N SER A 152 -12.73 14.26 2.28
CA SER A 152 -12.43 15.07 3.45
C SER A 152 -10.95 15.01 3.86
N ILE A 153 -10.14 14.17 3.20
CA ILE A 153 -8.73 14.00 3.52
C ILE A 153 -7.91 14.90 2.61
N LYS A 154 -7.01 15.68 3.21
CA LYS A 154 -6.10 16.55 2.45
C LYS A 154 -5.18 15.71 1.56
N ARG A 155 -4.91 16.21 0.35
CA ARG A 155 -4.09 15.47 -0.62
C ARG A 155 -2.69 15.15 -0.10
N GLU A 156 -2.09 16.05 0.65
CA GLU A 156 -0.77 15.84 1.26
C GLU A 156 -0.78 14.77 2.37
N GLU A 157 -1.96 14.38 2.86
CA GLU A 157 -2.11 13.38 3.91
C GLU A 157 -2.64 12.04 3.38
N ILE A 158 -2.96 11.94 2.09
CA ILE A 158 -3.67 10.77 1.55
C ILE A 158 -2.82 9.49 1.60
N LEU A 159 -1.54 9.58 1.29
CA LEU A 159 -0.66 8.42 1.31
C LEU A 159 -0.44 7.90 2.73
N ASP A 160 -0.31 8.79 3.70
CA ASP A 160 -0.22 8.40 5.11
C ASP A 160 -1.51 7.72 5.57
N PHE A 161 -2.64 8.20 5.10
CA PHE A 161 -3.92 7.57 5.39
C PHE A 161 -3.96 6.13 4.86
N TYR A 162 -3.53 5.88 3.62
CA TYR A 162 -3.51 4.53 3.04
C TYR A 162 -2.53 3.62 3.79
N LYS A 163 -1.36 4.12 4.14
CA LYS A 163 -0.38 3.36 4.92
C LYS A 163 -0.97 2.92 6.26
N LYS A 164 -1.63 3.83 6.96
CA LYS A 164 -2.25 3.55 8.26
C LYS A 164 -3.40 2.55 8.13
N LEU A 165 -4.28 2.74 7.16
CA LEU A 165 -5.41 1.86 6.91
C LEU A 165 -4.95 0.42 6.67
N LEU A 166 -4.02 0.22 5.75
CA LEU A 166 -3.53 -1.11 5.41
C LEU A 166 -2.74 -1.73 6.57
N THR A 167 -1.96 -0.93 7.28
CA THR A 167 -1.25 -1.40 8.48
C THR A 167 -2.23 -1.89 9.55
N ASP A 168 -3.31 -1.15 9.79
CA ASP A 168 -4.35 -1.56 10.75
C ASP A 168 -4.98 -2.89 10.34
N LEU A 169 -5.27 -3.07 9.05
CA LEU A 169 -5.83 -4.31 8.55
C LEU A 169 -4.87 -5.49 8.74
N ILE A 170 -3.59 -5.29 8.45
CA ILE A 170 -2.57 -6.33 8.62
C ILE A 170 -2.42 -6.71 10.09
N LYS A 171 -2.27 -5.73 10.97
CA LYS A 171 -2.08 -5.96 12.41
C LYS A 171 -3.26 -6.72 13.03
N ASN A 172 -4.46 -6.38 12.64
CA ASN A 172 -5.68 -6.94 13.24
C ASN A 172 -6.11 -8.25 12.56
N SER A 173 -5.69 -8.54 11.34
CA SER A 173 -5.97 -9.81 10.67
C SER A 173 -5.23 -10.99 11.31
N ARG A 174 -4.20 -10.72 12.14
CA ARG A 174 -3.45 -11.73 12.90
C ARG A 174 -4.16 -12.15 14.19
N LYS A 175 -5.09 -11.33 14.66
CA LYS A 175 -5.85 -11.61 15.87
C LYS A 175 -7.03 -12.51 15.53
N LYS A 176 -7.02 -13.68 16.11
CA LYS A 176 -8.17 -14.61 16.00
C LYS A 176 -9.15 -14.34 17.12
#